data_a3ff4be2ffc1f8671424a01dac7f757b
#
_entry.id   a3ff4be2ffc1f8671424a01dac7f757b
#
_cell.length_a   1.000
_cell.length_b   1.000
_cell.length_c   1.000
_cell.angle_alpha   90.00
_cell.angle_beta   90.00
_cell.angle_gamma   90.00
#
_symmetry.space_group_name_H-M   'P 1'
#
loop_
_entity.id
_entity.type
_entity.pdbx_description
1 polymer ?
#
loop_
_entity_poly.entity_id
_entity_poly.type
_entity_poly.pdbx_seq_one_letter_code
_entity_poly.pdbx_strand_id
1 'polypeptide(L)'
;MRDMELDHIALIVSKEENLAFYEKLGFIEKNRIERGYDTVVFMECDGLLLEVFIDPNHPARVSGPEALGFRHIAFVVESLEEVMRDVECEEIRTDWFGRRFTFTKDPDGQPIELKEKNTPEDGEKNR
;
A
#
# COMPACT_ATOMS: atom_id res chain seq x y z
N MET A 1 1.96 -21.04 21.48
CA MET A 1 1.77 -20.02 20.44
C MET A 1 1.10 -18.81 21.05
N ARG A 2 1.51 -17.61 20.68
CA ARG A 2 0.87 -16.40 21.21
C ARG A 2 -0.15 -15.86 20.25
N ASP A 3 -1.21 -15.29 20.80
CA ASP A 3 -2.25 -14.65 20.01
C ASP A 3 -1.78 -13.25 19.64
N MET A 4 -1.59 -13.03 18.35
CA MET A 4 -1.08 -11.76 17.86
C MET A 4 -1.79 -11.45 16.54
N GLU A 5 -2.24 -10.22 16.43
CA GLU A 5 -2.87 -9.77 15.17
C GLU A 5 -2.30 -8.42 14.77
N LEU A 6 -2.38 -8.14 13.49
CA LEU A 6 -1.91 -6.87 12.96
C LEU A 6 -2.85 -5.75 13.39
N ASP A 7 -2.31 -4.71 14.04
CA ASP A 7 -3.11 -3.56 14.45
C ASP A 7 -3.11 -2.49 13.35
N HIS A 8 -1.94 -2.06 12.93
CA HIS A 8 -1.83 -1.04 11.90
C HIS A 8 -0.44 -1.06 11.27
N ILE A 9 -0.32 -0.35 10.16
CA ILE A 9 0.96 -0.10 9.48
C ILE A 9 1.16 1.41 9.47
N ALA A 10 2.35 1.86 9.85
CA ALA A 10 2.68 3.28 9.86
C ALA A 10 3.54 3.64 8.65
N LEU A 11 3.18 4.74 7.99
CA LEU A 11 3.87 5.28 6.83
C LEU A 11 4.21 6.74 7.06
N ILE A 12 5.25 7.21 6.40
CA ILE A 12 5.57 8.64 6.37
C ILE A 12 5.41 9.13 4.93
N VAL A 13 4.68 10.22 4.74
CA VAL A 13 4.54 10.87 3.44
C VAL A 13 4.98 12.33 3.57
N SER A 14 5.46 12.90 2.47
CA SER A 14 6.04 14.24 2.51
C SER A 14 5.00 15.35 2.57
N LYS A 15 3.79 15.13 2.06
CA LYS A 15 2.77 16.18 2.00
C LYS A 15 1.35 15.62 1.93
N GLU A 16 0.41 16.47 2.29
CA GLU A 16 -1.02 16.14 2.37
C GLU A 16 -1.57 15.54 1.07
N GLU A 17 -1.18 16.09 -0.06
CA GLU A 17 -1.68 15.65 -1.38
C GLU A 17 -1.37 14.19 -1.67
N ASN A 18 -0.34 13.64 -1.03
CA ASN A 18 0.05 12.25 -1.25
C ASN A 18 -0.96 11.24 -0.69
N LEU A 19 -1.86 11.70 0.17
CA LEU A 19 -2.95 10.85 0.66
C LEU A 19 -3.89 10.42 -0.46
N ALA A 20 -3.99 11.22 -1.53
CA ALA A 20 -4.86 10.90 -2.65
C ALA A 20 -4.50 9.57 -3.31
N PHE A 21 -3.22 9.19 -3.30
CA PHE A 21 -2.78 7.91 -3.82
C PHE A 21 -3.47 6.76 -3.06
N TYR A 22 -3.47 6.82 -1.74
CA TYR A 22 -4.08 5.78 -0.90
C TYR A 22 -5.61 5.81 -1.00
N GLU A 23 -6.19 6.98 -1.20
CA GLU A 23 -7.64 7.09 -1.43
C GLU A 23 -8.04 6.39 -2.74
N LYS A 24 -7.22 6.48 -3.77
CA LYS A 24 -7.46 5.77 -5.04
C LYS A 24 -7.41 4.26 -4.88
N LEU A 25 -6.69 3.76 -3.88
CA LEU A 25 -6.65 2.34 -3.57
C LEU A 25 -7.83 1.89 -2.69
N GLY A 26 -8.65 2.83 -2.23
CA GLY A 26 -9.83 2.52 -1.44
C GLY A 26 -9.75 2.90 0.02
N PHE A 27 -8.68 3.55 0.45
CA PHE A 27 -8.54 3.97 1.85
C PHE A 27 -9.36 5.23 2.11
N ILE A 28 -9.98 5.29 3.28
CA ILE A 28 -10.82 6.41 3.71
C ILE A 28 -10.24 6.98 5.00
N GLU A 29 -10.12 8.31 5.07
CA GLU A 29 -9.67 8.97 6.29
C GLU A 29 -10.71 8.78 7.40
N LYS A 30 -10.26 8.29 8.55
CA LYS A 30 -11.13 8.05 9.70
C LYS A 30 -10.87 9.02 10.84
N ASN A 31 -9.64 9.49 10.99
CA ASN A 31 -9.28 10.37 12.08
C ASN A 31 -8.01 11.14 11.71
N ARG A 32 -7.78 12.23 12.41
CA ARG A 32 -6.64 13.09 12.13
C ARG A 32 -6.20 13.79 13.41
N ILE A 33 -4.89 13.85 13.62
CA ILE A 33 -4.32 14.50 14.80
C ILE A 33 -3.26 15.50 14.33
N GLU A 34 -3.42 16.77 14.70
CA GLU A 34 -2.43 17.80 14.43
C GLU A 34 -1.50 17.89 15.64
N ARG A 35 -0.20 17.69 15.42
CA ARG A 35 0.75 17.68 16.52
C ARG A 35 1.65 18.93 16.59
N GLY A 36 1.48 19.87 15.68
CA GLY A 36 2.28 21.09 15.65
C GLY A 36 3.57 20.94 14.84
N TYR A 37 4.18 19.77 14.85
CA TYR A 37 5.37 19.49 14.03
C TYR A 37 5.07 18.51 12.89
N ASP A 38 3.96 17.80 12.96
CA ASP A 38 3.47 16.98 11.87
C ASP A 38 1.96 16.79 12.01
N THR A 39 1.38 16.08 11.03
CA THR A 39 -0.04 15.70 11.06
C THR A 39 -0.09 14.18 10.91
N VAL A 40 -0.89 13.52 11.73
CA VAL A 40 -1.08 12.06 11.65
C VAL A 40 -2.50 11.80 11.16
N VAL A 41 -2.62 11.05 10.06
CA VAL A 41 -3.93 10.72 9.48
C VAL A 41 -4.12 9.21 9.54
N PHE A 42 -5.25 8.79 10.09
CA PHE A 42 -5.61 7.37 10.15
C PHE A 42 -6.55 7.06 8.98
N MET A 43 -6.14 6.13 8.13
CA MET A 43 -6.90 5.73 6.96
C MET A 43 -7.21 4.23 7.02
N GLU A 44 -8.40 3.85 6.60
CA GLU A 44 -8.84 2.45 6.69
C GLU A 44 -9.39 1.94 5.37
N CYS A 45 -9.11 0.68 5.09
CA CYS A 45 -9.69 -0.05 3.97
C CYS A 45 -9.81 -1.52 4.36
N ASP A 46 -11.03 -2.06 4.35
CA ASP A 46 -11.31 -3.48 4.62
C ASP A 46 -10.60 -4.01 5.89
N GLY A 47 -10.65 -3.24 6.95
CA GLY A 47 -10.08 -3.63 8.23
C GLY A 47 -8.59 -3.38 8.39
N LEU A 48 -7.89 -2.97 7.32
CA LEU A 48 -6.50 -2.57 7.43
C LEU A 48 -6.42 -1.08 7.78
N LEU A 49 -5.68 -0.78 8.83
CA LEU A 49 -5.48 0.59 9.28
C LEU A 49 -4.09 1.06 8.91
N LEU A 50 -4.00 2.20 8.25
CA LEU A 50 -2.75 2.90 7.99
C LEU A 50 -2.69 4.12 8.89
N GLU A 51 -1.56 4.28 9.58
CA GLU A 51 -1.26 5.48 10.35
C GLU A 51 -0.26 6.28 9.52
N VAL A 52 -0.71 7.38 8.91
CA VAL A 52 0.09 8.13 7.94
C VAL A 52 0.60 9.42 8.59
N PHE A 53 1.92 9.53 8.71
CA PHE A 53 2.58 10.71 9.25
C PHE A 53 2.94 11.63 8.09
N ILE A 54 2.48 12.86 8.13
CA ILE A 54 2.75 13.86 7.09
C ILE A 54 3.80 14.82 7.60
N ASP A 55 5.00 14.78 7.02
CA ASP A 55 6.09 15.64 7.41
C ASP A 55 7.11 15.74 6.26
N PRO A 56 7.34 16.93 5.68
CA PRO A 56 8.28 17.07 4.57
C PRO A 56 9.75 16.99 4.98
N ASN A 57 10.03 16.97 6.28
CA ASN A 57 11.39 17.06 6.80
C ASN A 57 12.08 15.71 7.01
N HIS A 58 11.48 14.62 6.57
CA HIS A 58 12.11 13.32 6.65
C HIS A 58 13.01 13.05 5.44
N PRO A 59 14.07 12.26 5.60
CA PRO A 59 14.91 11.87 4.47
C PRO A 59 14.12 11.11 3.43
N ALA A 60 14.54 11.22 2.17
CA ALA A 60 13.95 10.45 1.10
C ALA A 60 14.13 8.96 1.35
N ARG A 61 13.17 8.17 0.90
CA ARG A 61 13.24 6.71 1.00
C ARG A 61 14.42 6.18 0.20
N VAL A 62 15.15 5.23 0.79
CA VAL A 62 16.27 4.58 0.11
C VAL A 62 15.74 3.49 -0.81
N SER A 63 16.04 3.63 -2.10
CA SER A 63 15.63 2.68 -3.14
C SER A 63 16.76 2.56 -4.16
N GLY A 64 16.92 1.37 -4.73
CA GLY A 64 17.89 1.12 -5.78
C GLY A 64 19.35 1.20 -5.34
N PRO A 65 19.83 0.32 -4.45
CA PRO A 65 19.10 -0.83 -3.92
C PRO A 65 18.22 -0.48 -2.73
N GLU A 66 17.30 -1.36 -2.42
CA GLU A 66 16.45 -1.24 -1.25
C GLU A 66 17.27 -1.40 0.02
N ALA A 67 16.92 -0.67 1.07
CA ALA A 67 17.54 -0.80 2.37
C ALA A 67 16.98 -2.02 3.10
N LEU A 68 17.70 -2.47 4.13
CA LEU A 68 17.21 -3.53 5.01
C LEU A 68 15.92 -3.08 5.70
N GLY A 69 15.03 -4.04 5.96
CA GLY A 69 13.76 -3.79 6.62
C GLY A 69 12.59 -4.02 5.66
N PHE A 70 11.49 -3.35 5.91
CA PHE A 70 10.31 -3.48 5.05
C PHE A 70 10.62 -3.00 3.64
N ARG A 71 10.22 -3.82 2.67
CA ARG A 71 10.46 -3.52 1.27
C ARG A 71 9.24 -2.89 0.60
N HIS A 72 8.08 -3.51 0.74
CA HIS A 72 6.84 -3.02 0.15
C HIS A 72 5.63 -3.57 0.89
N ILE A 73 4.47 -3.00 0.58
CA ILE A 73 3.18 -3.49 1.04
C ILE A 73 2.50 -4.10 -0.17
N ALA A 74 1.83 -5.25 0.03
CA ALA A 74 1.08 -5.89 -1.04
C ALA A 74 -0.41 -5.90 -0.69
N PHE A 75 -1.24 -5.48 -1.64
CA PHE A 75 -2.69 -5.50 -1.51
C PHE A 75 -3.30 -6.42 -2.55
N VAL A 76 -4.42 -7.05 -2.21
CA VAL A 76 -5.20 -7.83 -3.17
C VAL A 76 -6.31 -6.94 -3.71
N VAL A 77 -6.46 -6.91 -5.03
CA VAL A 77 -7.52 -6.16 -5.71
C VAL A 77 -8.36 -7.12 -6.56
N GLU A 78 -9.59 -6.75 -6.85
CA GLU A 78 -10.48 -7.57 -7.67
C GLU A 78 -9.98 -7.63 -9.12
N SER A 79 -9.56 -6.49 -9.65
CA SER A 79 -9.12 -6.37 -11.05
C SER A 79 -7.97 -5.38 -11.15
N LEU A 80 -6.85 -5.83 -11.71
CA LEU A 80 -5.70 -4.95 -11.96
C LEU A 80 -6.05 -3.88 -12.98
N GLU A 81 -6.77 -4.26 -14.04
CA GLU A 81 -7.16 -3.30 -15.06
C GLU A 81 -8.01 -2.17 -14.50
N GLU A 82 -8.87 -2.49 -13.55
CA GLU A 82 -9.73 -1.47 -12.92
C GLU A 82 -8.90 -0.47 -12.11
N VAL A 83 -7.98 -0.97 -11.29
CA VAL A 83 -7.13 -0.10 -10.47
C VAL A 83 -6.22 0.75 -11.35
N MET A 84 -5.72 0.17 -12.42
CA MET A 84 -4.79 0.85 -13.32
C MET A 84 -5.42 1.99 -14.13
N ARG A 85 -6.73 2.14 -14.07
CA ARG A 85 -7.40 3.33 -14.64
C ARG A 85 -7.08 4.58 -13.83
N ASP A 86 -6.86 4.42 -12.53
CA ASP A 86 -6.67 5.54 -11.62
C ASP A 86 -5.25 5.65 -11.08
N VAL A 87 -4.50 4.56 -11.12
CA VAL A 87 -3.16 4.47 -10.54
C VAL A 87 -2.19 3.99 -11.61
N GLU A 88 -1.13 4.75 -11.83
CA GLU A 88 -0.09 4.37 -12.78
C GLU A 88 0.73 3.21 -12.20
N CYS A 89 0.85 2.13 -12.95
CA CYS A 89 1.53 0.92 -12.53
C CYS A 89 2.50 0.43 -13.59
N GLU A 90 3.37 -0.47 -13.17
CA GLU A 90 4.22 -1.19 -14.10
C GLU A 90 3.40 -2.19 -14.91
N GLU A 91 4.06 -2.86 -15.84
CA GLU A 91 3.44 -3.91 -16.63
C GLU A 91 2.97 -5.06 -15.74
N ILE A 92 1.80 -5.63 -16.05
CA ILE A 92 1.28 -6.78 -15.31
C ILE A 92 2.16 -7.99 -15.58
N ARG A 93 2.52 -8.71 -14.53
CA ARG A 93 3.33 -9.92 -14.59
C ARG A 93 2.62 -11.04 -13.82
N THR A 94 3.17 -12.23 -13.90
CA THR A 94 2.67 -13.40 -13.18
C THR A 94 3.72 -13.82 -12.16
N ASP A 95 3.30 -14.05 -10.92
CA ASP A 95 4.22 -14.45 -9.87
C ASP A 95 4.55 -15.94 -9.94
N TRP A 96 5.35 -16.42 -8.97
CA TRP A 96 5.81 -17.82 -8.93
C TRP A 96 4.66 -18.83 -8.84
N PHE A 97 3.47 -18.38 -8.42
CA PHE A 97 2.32 -19.25 -8.21
C PHE A 97 1.23 -19.06 -9.28
N GLY A 98 1.55 -18.36 -10.36
CA GLY A 98 0.62 -18.14 -11.47
C GLY A 98 -0.37 -17.00 -11.24
N ARG A 99 -0.16 -16.18 -10.23
CA ARG A 99 -1.07 -15.07 -9.89
C ARG A 99 -0.61 -13.78 -10.55
N ARG A 100 -1.56 -13.05 -11.10
CA ARG A 100 -1.26 -11.76 -11.76
C ARG A 100 -0.98 -10.70 -10.71
N PHE A 101 0.01 -9.86 -10.99
CA PHE A 101 0.39 -8.76 -10.10
C PHE A 101 1.07 -7.64 -10.87
N THR A 102 1.16 -6.48 -10.23
CA THR A 102 1.97 -5.38 -10.71
C THR A 102 2.51 -4.58 -9.52
N PHE A 103 3.42 -3.66 -9.80
CA PHE A 103 3.94 -2.74 -8.81
C PHE A 103 3.59 -1.32 -9.19
N THR A 104 3.37 -0.50 -8.18
CA THR A 104 3.26 0.94 -8.30
C THR A 104 4.06 1.56 -7.15
N LYS A 105 4.13 2.86 -7.11
CA LYS A 105 4.80 3.59 -6.03
C LYS A 105 3.91 4.73 -5.59
N ASP A 106 3.91 5.00 -4.28
CA ASP A 106 3.27 6.23 -3.84
C ASP A 106 4.13 7.43 -4.29
N PRO A 107 3.63 8.66 -4.15
CA PRO A 107 4.40 9.84 -4.62
C PRO A 107 5.77 10.02 -3.98
N ASP A 108 6.03 9.40 -2.83
CA ASP A 108 7.34 9.46 -2.16
C ASP A 108 8.22 8.26 -2.50
N GLY A 109 7.78 7.41 -3.41
CA GLY A 109 8.58 6.27 -3.88
C GLY A 109 8.40 4.99 -3.10
N GLN A 110 7.44 4.91 -2.17
CA GLN A 110 7.17 3.66 -1.45
C GLN A 110 6.58 2.62 -2.42
N PRO A 111 7.25 1.48 -2.61
CA PRO A 111 6.72 0.46 -3.52
C PRO A 111 5.46 -0.18 -2.94
N ILE A 112 4.50 -0.40 -3.80
CA ILE A 112 3.23 -1.06 -3.47
C ILE A 112 3.00 -2.15 -4.50
N GLU A 113 2.79 -3.37 -4.05
CA GLU A 113 2.44 -4.48 -4.92
C GLU A 113 0.93 -4.65 -4.95
N LEU A 114 0.37 -4.83 -6.13
CA LEU A 114 -1.05 -5.11 -6.30
C LEU A 114 -1.18 -6.50 -6.91
N LYS A 115 -1.86 -7.39 -6.21
CA LYS A 115 -2.11 -8.75 -6.67
C LYS A 115 -3.59 -8.90 -6.98
N GLU A 116 -3.89 -9.54 -8.10
CA GLU A 116 -5.27 -9.77 -8.46
C GLU A 116 -5.84 -10.92 -7.64
N LYS A 117 -7.07 -10.78 -7.21
CA LYS A 117 -7.73 -11.80 -6.42
C LYS A 117 -7.83 -13.10 -7.21
N ASN A 118 -7.48 -14.21 -6.56
CA ASN A 118 -7.64 -15.51 -7.20
C ASN A 118 -9.12 -15.80 -7.42
N THR A 119 -9.44 -16.30 -8.62
CA THR A 119 -10.76 -16.86 -8.86
C THR A 119 -10.87 -18.16 -8.04
N PRO A 120 -12.07 -18.68 -7.79
CA PRO A 120 -12.23 -19.94 -7.10
C PRO A 120 -11.42 -21.07 -7.76
N GLU A 121 -11.35 -21.08 -9.09
CA GLU A 121 -10.58 -22.09 -9.84
C GLU A 121 -9.09 -21.95 -9.58
N ASP A 122 -8.58 -20.71 -9.60
CA ASP A 122 -7.18 -20.45 -9.35
C ASP A 122 -6.81 -20.80 -7.92
N GLY A 123 -7.69 -20.53 -6.96
CA GLY A 123 -7.50 -20.89 -5.57
C GLY A 123 -7.37 -22.40 -5.38
N GLU A 124 -8.15 -23.17 -6.10
CA GLU A 124 -8.08 -24.63 -6.05
C GLU A 124 -6.76 -25.14 -6.65
N LYS A 125 -6.31 -24.56 -7.74
CA LYS A 125 -5.07 -24.96 -8.40
C LYS A 125 -3.84 -24.67 -7.53
N ASN A 126 -3.90 -23.68 -6.70
CA ASN A 126 -2.77 -23.22 -5.91
C ASN A 126 -2.71 -23.82 -4.51
N ARG A 127 -3.59 -24.73 -4.19
CA ARG A 127 -3.63 -25.39 -2.89
C ARG A 127 -2.70 -26.58 -2.78
#